data_77d7384751c98575dbd6c41d78881249
#
_entry.id   77d7384751c98575dbd6c41d78881249
#
_cell.length_a   1.000
_cell.length_b   1.000
_cell.length_c   1.000
_cell.angle_alpha   90.00
_cell.angle_beta   90.00
_cell.angle_gamma   90.00
#
_symmetry.space_group_name_H-M   'P 1'
#
loop_
_entity.id
_entity.type
_entity.pdbx_description
1 polymer ?
#
loop_
_entity_poly.entity_id
_entity_poly.type
_entity_poly.pdbx_seq_one_letter_code
_entity_poly.pdbx_strand_id
1 'polypeptide(L)'
;MKIYFALDVETTGLNYEYANFVFNRLLQIAYQILNEDLEVLYKGAYYIKDKHTLNELWAMDPYVFNMHCSTGLIQTLQEGKGYKCNYIEGKILRELEELKQTLEVDRLTVIPLGNNVQFDVEVIRRHMPDLFSTFHYSFLDVSCVRNAFGFVNKEFAPIIYDIKGSNHDEEVDIEECVKELKIYKELLCGIPHVCNTTRIKEEIIEIYDNE
;
A
#
# COMPACT_ATOMS: atom_id res chain seq x y z
N MET A 1 -13.91 13.10 -6.28
CA MET A 1 -13.19 12.18 -7.16
C MET A 1 -12.47 11.13 -6.32
N LYS A 2 -12.41 9.89 -6.77
CA LYS A 2 -11.70 8.81 -6.10
C LYS A 2 -10.29 8.69 -6.66
N ILE A 3 -9.31 8.51 -5.79
CA ILE A 3 -7.92 8.18 -6.13
C ILE A 3 -7.44 7.03 -5.25
N TYR A 4 -6.44 6.30 -5.71
CA TYR A 4 -5.79 5.25 -4.94
C TYR A 4 -4.41 5.72 -4.52
N PHE A 5 -4.08 5.51 -3.26
CA PHE A 5 -2.77 5.77 -2.70
C PHE A 5 -2.09 4.43 -2.46
N ALA A 6 -1.38 3.94 -3.49
CA ALA A 6 -0.58 2.73 -3.36
C ALA A 6 0.64 3.05 -2.51
N LEU A 7 0.87 2.26 -1.45
CA LEU A 7 1.97 2.48 -0.51
C LEU A 7 2.58 1.16 -0.06
N ASP A 8 3.86 1.27 0.27
CA ASP A 8 4.63 0.24 0.92
C ASP A 8 5.62 0.90 1.87
N VAL A 9 5.84 0.33 3.06
CA VAL A 9 6.72 0.90 4.08
C VAL A 9 7.68 -0.13 4.63
N GLU A 10 8.93 0.31 4.84
CA GLU A 10 9.91 -0.44 5.60
C GLU A 10 10.04 0.10 7.02
N THR A 11 10.12 -0.82 7.97
CA THR A 11 10.14 -0.50 9.40
C THR A 11 11.20 -1.28 10.16
N THR A 12 11.41 -0.93 11.42
CA THR A 12 12.33 -1.67 12.30
C THR A 12 11.79 -3.04 12.72
N GLY A 13 10.61 -3.45 12.28
CA GLY A 13 10.01 -4.75 12.54
C GLY A 13 8.50 -4.73 12.56
N LEU A 14 7.88 -5.88 12.77
CA LEU A 14 6.44 -6.02 12.88
C LEU A 14 5.92 -5.58 14.25
N ASN A 15 4.67 -5.14 14.30
CA ASN A 15 3.97 -4.76 15.54
C ASN A 15 3.64 -6.00 16.37
N TYR A 16 4.60 -6.59 17.07
CA TYR A 16 4.25 -7.49 18.16
C TYR A 16 4.17 -6.68 19.46
N GLU A 17 3.00 -6.67 20.08
CA GLU A 17 2.81 -6.23 21.46
C GLU A 17 3.57 -7.16 22.41
N TYR A 18 4.85 -6.94 22.55
CA TYR A 18 5.57 -7.44 23.71
C TYR A 18 5.82 -6.29 24.67
N ALA A 19 5.06 -6.32 25.76
CA ALA A 19 5.28 -5.61 27.01
C ALA A 19 6.09 -4.30 26.88
N ASN A 20 5.40 -3.22 26.67
CA ASN A 20 5.77 -1.85 27.01
C ASN A 20 6.65 -1.00 26.09
N PHE A 21 7.40 -1.49 25.11
CA PHE A 21 8.29 -0.65 24.29
C PHE A 21 8.69 -1.27 22.94
N VAL A 22 7.80 -1.45 22.00
CA VAL A 22 8.26 -1.66 20.61
C VAL A 22 7.47 -0.75 19.68
N PHE A 23 8.00 0.45 19.49
CA PHE A 23 7.56 1.29 18.40
C PHE A 23 8.30 0.85 17.14
N ASN A 24 7.60 0.25 16.18
CA ASN A 24 8.14 0.15 14.84
C ASN A 24 8.44 1.54 14.34
N ARG A 25 9.70 1.78 14.00
CA ARG A 25 10.09 3.03 13.36
C ARG A 25 9.92 2.88 11.87
N LEU A 26 9.35 3.89 11.26
CA LEU A 26 9.31 4.03 9.82
C LEU A 26 10.72 4.35 9.31
N LEU A 27 11.25 3.53 8.42
CA LEU A 27 12.58 3.66 7.83
C LEU A 27 12.53 4.15 6.39
N GLN A 28 11.52 3.70 5.65
CA GLN A 28 11.31 4.07 4.27
C GLN A 28 9.82 4.08 3.97
N ILE A 29 9.42 4.95 3.07
CA ILE A 29 8.09 4.97 2.46
C ILE A 29 8.24 5.09 0.95
N ALA A 30 7.58 4.22 0.22
CA ALA A 30 7.33 4.38 -1.21
C ALA A 30 5.82 4.54 -1.44
N TYR A 31 5.45 5.33 -2.45
CA TYR A 31 4.05 5.51 -2.79
C TYR A 31 3.84 5.86 -4.26
N GLN A 32 2.65 5.53 -4.76
CA GLN A 32 2.11 6.02 -6.02
C GLN A 32 0.68 6.51 -5.80
N ILE A 33 0.37 7.72 -6.29
CA ILE A 33 -0.99 8.24 -6.33
C ILE A 33 -1.54 7.92 -7.73
N LEU A 34 -2.66 7.19 -7.77
CA LEU A 34 -3.23 6.65 -8.99
C LEU A 34 -4.66 7.17 -9.20
N ASN A 35 -5.05 7.36 -10.46
CA ASN A 35 -6.44 7.59 -10.82
C ASN A 35 -7.27 6.28 -10.81
N GLU A 36 -8.56 6.35 -11.17
CA GLU A 36 -9.46 5.19 -11.22
C GLU A 36 -9.08 4.17 -12.32
N ASP A 37 -8.26 4.56 -13.28
CA ASP A 37 -7.71 3.68 -14.31
C ASP A 37 -6.35 3.09 -13.96
N LEU A 38 -5.89 3.34 -12.72
CA LEU A 38 -4.60 2.90 -12.19
C LEU A 38 -3.40 3.49 -12.96
N GLU A 39 -3.57 4.70 -13.49
CA GLU A 39 -2.49 5.49 -14.07
C GLU A 39 -1.84 6.33 -12.96
N VAL A 40 -0.50 6.41 -13.00
CA VAL A 40 0.30 7.12 -12.00
C VAL A 40 0.18 8.63 -12.21
N LEU A 41 -0.30 9.34 -11.21
CA LEU A 41 -0.38 10.79 -11.16
C LEU A 41 0.85 11.39 -10.45
N TYR A 42 1.24 10.80 -9.30
CA TYR A 42 2.45 11.14 -8.54
C TYR A 42 3.10 9.86 -8.04
N LYS A 43 4.41 9.90 -7.81
CA LYS A 43 5.15 8.85 -7.11
C LYS A 43 6.33 9.41 -6.34
N GLY A 44 6.74 8.69 -5.31
CA GLY A 44 7.92 9.00 -4.53
C GLY A 44 8.37 7.84 -3.67
N ALA A 45 9.68 7.82 -3.39
CA ALA A 45 10.31 6.91 -2.45
C ALA A 45 11.30 7.70 -1.59
N TYR A 46 11.22 7.55 -0.28
CA TYR A 46 11.97 8.36 0.66
C TYR A 46 12.45 7.56 1.86
N TYR A 47 13.72 7.68 2.16
CA TYR A 47 14.30 7.23 3.41
C TYR A 47 13.97 8.21 4.54
N ILE A 48 13.62 7.68 5.70
CA ILE A 48 13.27 8.47 6.88
C ILE A 48 14.48 8.58 7.80
N LYS A 49 14.92 9.82 8.04
CA LYS A 49 16.05 10.10 8.92
C LYS A 49 15.60 10.91 10.13
N ASP A 50 15.24 10.21 11.19
CA ASP A 50 14.99 10.80 12.50
C ASP A 50 16.19 10.63 13.44
N LYS A 51 16.30 11.49 14.47
CA LYS A 51 17.44 11.51 15.38
C LYS A 51 17.72 10.17 16.08
N HIS A 52 16.69 9.34 16.22
CA HIS A 52 16.77 8.06 16.95
C HIS A 52 16.93 6.84 16.04
N THR A 53 16.75 6.99 14.72
CA THR A 53 16.74 5.87 13.78
C THR A 53 18.01 5.02 13.85
N LEU A 54 19.19 5.64 13.93
CA LEU A 54 20.46 4.91 13.94
C LEU A 54 20.67 4.09 15.21
N ASN A 55 20.25 4.60 16.38
CA ASN A 55 20.37 3.85 17.64
C ASN A 55 19.38 2.68 17.71
N GLU A 56 18.24 2.82 17.07
CA GLU A 56 17.19 1.81 17.03
C GLU A 56 17.48 0.71 16.01
N LEU A 57 18.26 1.00 14.95
CA LEU A 57 18.70 0.01 13.98
C LEU A 57 19.44 -1.17 14.64
N TRP A 58 20.24 -0.90 15.67
CA TRP A 58 20.97 -1.94 16.40
C TRP A 58 20.08 -2.77 17.36
N ALA A 59 18.88 -2.29 17.64
CA ALA A 59 17.90 -2.97 18.50
C ALA A 59 16.86 -3.77 17.67
N MET A 60 16.97 -3.79 16.35
CA MET A 60 16.11 -4.57 15.48
C MET A 60 16.22 -6.07 15.73
N ASP A 61 15.15 -6.79 15.40
CA ASP A 61 15.23 -8.23 15.20
C ASP A 61 16.33 -8.57 14.18
N PRO A 62 17.21 -9.54 14.45
CA PRO A 62 18.30 -9.89 13.56
C PRO A 62 17.87 -10.28 12.14
N TYR A 63 16.68 -10.89 11.97
CA TYR A 63 16.14 -11.23 10.66
C TYR A 63 15.79 -9.95 9.87
N VAL A 64 15.06 -9.02 10.48
CA VAL A 64 14.68 -7.74 9.87
C VAL A 64 15.92 -6.90 9.53
N PHE A 65 16.88 -6.84 10.46
CA PHE A 65 18.15 -6.16 10.21
C PHE A 65 18.90 -6.72 9.00
N ASN A 66 19.05 -8.06 8.92
CA ASN A 66 19.73 -8.70 7.81
C ASN A 66 19.01 -8.51 6.47
N MET A 67 17.66 -8.53 6.47
CA MET A 67 16.85 -8.23 5.31
C MET A 67 17.16 -6.81 4.80
N HIS A 68 17.09 -5.81 5.67
CA HIS A 68 17.38 -4.43 5.31
C HIS A 68 18.86 -4.17 4.95
N CYS A 69 19.79 -4.98 5.45
CA CYS A 69 21.17 -4.95 4.98
C CYS A 69 21.27 -5.45 3.53
N SER A 70 20.53 -6.49 3.17
CA SER A 70 20.57 -7.06 1.81
C SER A 70 19.98 -6.12 0.75
N THR A 71 19.01 -5.29 1.11
CA THR A 71 18.45 -4.25 0.22
C THR A 71 19.27 -2.95 0.20
N GLY A 72 20.26 -2.80 1.06
CA GLY A 72 21.07 -1.58 1.18
C GLY A 72 20.40 -0.46 1.99
N LEU A 73 19.20 -0.67 2.54
CA LEU A 73 18.48 0.31 3.35
C LEU A 73 19.31 0.75 4.57
N ILE A 74 19.87 -0.21 5.32
CA ILE A 74 20.70 0.09 6.49
C ILE A 74 21.91 0.94 6.11
N GLN A 75 22.62 0.60 5.02
CA GLN A 75 23.74 1.38 4.54
C GLN A 75 23.33 2.81 4.21
N THR A 76 22.22 2.99 3.49
CA THR A 76 21.71 4.30 3.08
C THR A 76 21.41 5.18 4.30
N LEU A 77 20.78 4.61 5.33
CA LEU A 77 20.49 5.30 6.59
C LEU A 77 21.76 5.63 7.38
N GLN A 78 22.74 4.73 7.42
CA GLN A 78 24.03 4.95 8.07
C GLN A 78 24.85 6.05 7.39
N GLU A 79 24.78 6.17 6.07
CA GLU A 79 25.37 7.27 5.30
C GLU A 79 24.69 8.62 5.57
N GLY A 80 23.63 8.59 6.34
CA GLY A 80 22.89 9.80 6.72
C GLY A 80 22.00 10.36 5.64
N LYS A 81 21.68 9.59 4.63
CA LYS A 81 20.70 9.93 3.61
C LYS A 81 19.28 9.83 4.17
N GLY A 82 18.37 10.62 3.60
CA GLY A 82 16.97 10.64 3.98
C GLY A 82 16.50 12.01 4.49
N TYR A 83 15.22 12.06 4.79
CA TYR A 83 14.51 13.27 5.22
C TYR A 83 13.79 13.02 6.54
N LYS A 84 13.43 14.09 7.23
CA LYS A 84 12.56 13.98 8.41
C LYS A 84 11.15 13.52 7.99
N CYS A 85 10.53 12.70 8.81
CA CYS A 85 9.21 12.16 8.55
C CYS A 85 8.17 13.26 8.25
N ASN A 86 8.12 14.32 9.07
CA ASN A 86 7.21 15.44 8.88
C ASN A 86 7.45 16.25 7.59
N TYR A 87 8.69 16.28 7.08
CA TYR A 87 8.97 16.93 5.79
C TYR A 87 8.33 16.15 4.65
N ILE A 88 8.44 14.80 4.68
CA ILE A 88 7.87 13.92 3.66
C ILE A 88 6.35 13.95 3.73
N GLU A 89 5.78 13.85 4.93
CA GLU A 89 4.34 13.99 5.14
C GLU A 89 3.82 15.30 4.52
N GLY A 90 4.46 16.43 4.85
CA GLY A 90 4.08 17.73 4.28
C GLY A 90 4.26 17.81 2.76
N LYS A 91 5.21 17.06 2.18
CA LYS A 91 5.37 16.96 0.72
C LYS A 91 4.20 16.21 0.09
N ILE A 92 3.85 15.05 0.61
CA ILE A 92 2.74 14.23 0.11
C ILE A 92 1.40 15.00 0.22
N LEU A 93 1.19 15.70 1.34
CA LEU A 93 -0.03 16.51 1.51
C LEU A 93 -0.13 17.63 0.48
N ARG A 94 1.00 18.26 0.12
CA ARG A 94 1.01 19.26 -0.96
C ARG A 94 0.69 18.65 -2.32
N GLU A 95 1.21 17.49 -2.64
CA GLU A 95 0.89 16.78 -3.89
C GLU A 95 -0.61 16.43 -3.98
N LEU A 96 -1.23 16.01 -2.85
CA LEU A 96 -2.67 15.77 -2.80
C LEU A 96 -3.48 17.07 -2.99
N GLU A 97 -3.04 18.18 -2.43
CA GLU A 97 -3.72 19.47 -2.60
C GLU A 97 -3.52 20.03 -4.02
N GLU A 98 -2.32 19.91 -4.60
CA GLU A 98 -2.05 20.27 -6.00
C GLU A 98 -2.92 19.44 -6.96
N LEU A 99 -3.06 18.15 -6.68
CA LEU A 99 -3.92 17.26 -7.48
C LEU A 99 -5.38 17.68 -7.40
N LYS A 100 -5.87 18.01 -6.21
CA LYS A 100 -7.24 18.51 -5.99
C LYS A 100 -7.51 19.79 -6.79
N GLN A 101 -6.54 20.72 -6.80
CA GLN A 101 -6.64 21.96 -7.56
C GLN A 101 -6.59 21.70 -9.08
N THR A 102 -5.66 20.84 -9.54
CA THR A 102 -5.50 20.50 -10.96
C THR A 102 -6.74 19.83 -11.53
N LEU A 103 -7.39 19.00 -10.73
CA LEU A 103 -8.62 18.30 -11.12
C LEU A 103 -9.90 19.12 -10.89
N GLU A 104 -9.76 20.33 -10.35
CA GLU A 104 -10.88 21.25 -10.06
C GLU A 104 -12.00 20.58 -9.22
N VAL A 105 -11.60 19.76 -8.21
CA VAL A 105 -12.57 19.03 -7.36
C VAL A 105 -12.56 19.57 -5.93
N ASP A 106 -13.73 19.63 -5.31
CA ASP A 106 -13.87 20.07 -3.92
C ASP A 106 -13.28 19.06 -2.93
N ARG A 107 -13.32 17.75 -3.30
CA ARG A 107 -12.89 16.66 -2.41
C ARG A 107 -12.27 15.51 -3.18
N LEU A 108 -11.16 15.01 -2.65
CA LEU A 108 -10.58 13.71 -3.01
C LEU A 108 -11.01 12.64 -2.00
N THR A 109 -11.36 11.46 -2.49
CA THR A 109 -11.50 10.25 -1.67
C THR A 109 -10.23 9.43 -1.88
N VAL A 110 -9.31 9.49 -0.92
CA VAL A 110 -8.00 8.85 -0.99
C VAL A 110 -8.11 7.45 -0.42
N ILE A 111 -8.04 6.42 -1.25
CA ILE A 111 -8.16 5.02 -0.84
C ILE A 111 -6.75 4.42 -0.76
N PRO A 112 -6.28 4.01 0.44
CA PRO A 112 -5.04 3.26 0.56
C PRO A 112 -5.10 1.95 -0.21
N LEU A 113 -4.01 1.60 -0.89
CA LEU A 113 -3.86 0.41 -1.72
C LEU A 113 -2.50 -0.24 -1.46
N GLY A 114 -2.45 -1.56 -1.38
CA GLY A 114 -1.20 -2.30 -1.19
C GLY A 114 -1.44 -3.78 -0.95
N ASN A 115 -0.36 -4.51 -0.68
CA ASN A 115 -0.41 -5.90 -0.21
C ASN A 115 -0.37 -5.92 1.32
N ASN A 116 -1.37 -6.52 1.97
CA ASN A 116 -1.53 -6.45 3.44
C ASN A 116 -1.48 -5.00 3.96
N VAL A 117 -2.06 -4.11 3.21
CA VAL A 117 -1.96 -2.64 3.36
C VAL A 117 -2.40 -2.12 4.74
N GLN A 118 -3.10 -2.95 5.51
CA GLN A 118 -3.50 -2.61 6.88
C GLN A 118 -2.27 -2.32 7.76
N PHE A 119 -1.17 -3.06 7.58
CA PHE A 119 0.08 -2.82 8.31
C PHE A 119 0.63 -1.44 7.98
N ASP A 120 0.74 -1.12 6.70
CA ASP A 120 1.28 0.15 6.21
C ASP A 120 0.45 1.34 6.68
N VAL A 121 -0.87 1.24 6.57
CA VAL A 121 -1.83 2.26 7.04
C VAL A 121 -1.67 2.51 8.53
N GLU A 122 -1.45 1.46 9.33
CA GLU A 122 -1.23 1.58 10.77
C GLU A 122 0.11 2.28 11.10
N VAL A 123 1.15 2.01 10.32
CA VAL A 123 2.45 2.71 10.41
C VAL A 123 2.28 4.18 10.06
N ILE A 124 1.58 4.50 8.97
CA ILE A 124 1.27 5.88 8.57
C ILE A 124 0.45 6.59 9.66
N ARG A 125 -0.55 5.94 10.24
CA ARG A 125 -1.34 6.50 11.35
C ARG A 125 -0.48 6.98 12.51
N ARG A 126 0.62 6.28 12.80
CA ARG A 126 1.52 6.61 13.93
C ARG A 126 2.55 7.67 13.58
N HIS A 127 3.12 7.61 12.39
CA HIS A 127 4.27 8.40 11.98
C HIS A 127 3.91 9.61 11.13
N MET A 128 2.78 9.56 10.41
CA MET A 128 2.28 10.60 9.50
C MET A 128 0.77 10.81 9.73
N PRO A 129 0.36 11.30 10.92
CA PRO A 129 -1.05 11.39 11.30
C PRO A 129 -1.87 12.35 10.42
N ASP A 130 -1.26 13.41 9.88
CA ASP A 130 -1.94 14.35 9.00
C ASP A 130 -2.23 13.70 7.64
N LEU A 131 -1.29 12.91 7.10
CA LEU A 131 -1.52 12.11 5.90
C LEU A 131 -2.59 11.05 6.16
N PHE A 132 -2.51 10.32 7.28
CA PHE A 132 -3.53 9.33 7.65
C PHE A 132 -4.94 9.96 7.71
N SER A 133 -5.07 11.20 8.18
CA SER A 133 -6.37 11.89 8.26
C SER A 133 -7.04 12.13 6.90
N THR A 134 -6.27 12.06 5.81
CA THR A 134 -6.78 12.18 4.43
C THR A 134 -7.32 10.86 3.89
N PHE A 135 -6.94 9.74 4.50
CA PHE A 135 -7.29 8.41 4.02
C PHE A 135 -8.77 8.09 4.26
N HIS A 136 -9.36 7.43 3.29
CA HIS A 136 -10.67 6.83 3.46
C HIS A 136 -10.57 5.66 4.46
N TYR A 137 -11.64 5.40 5.21
CA TYR A 137 -11.68 4.33 6.21
C TYR A 137 -11.56 2.92 5.63
N SER A 138 -11.96 2.73 4.37
CA SER A 138 -11.76 1.46 3.65
C SER A 138 -10.54 1.56 2.74
N PHE A 139 -9.84 0.46 2.59
CA PHE A 139 -8.67 0.33 1.75
C PHE A 139 -8.84 -0.82 0.75
N LEU A 140 -8.05 -0.81 -0.31
CA LEU A 140 -8.00 -1.85 -1.30
C LEU A 140 -6.77 -2.74 -1.08
N ASP A 141 -6.99 -3.87 -0.40
CA ASP A 141 -5.93 -4.85 -0.14
C ASP A 141 -5.87 -5.87 -1.29
N VAL A 142 -4.78 -5.83 -2.05
CA VAL A 142 -4.58 -6.69 -3.22
C VAL A 142 -4.37 -8.15 -2.79
N SER A 143 -3.81 -8.40 -1.60
CA SER A 143 -3.69 -9.75 -1.04
C SER A 143 -5.07 -10.37 -0.77
N CYS A 144 -6.04 -9.58 -0.32
CA CYS A 144 -7.42 -10.04 -0.14
C CYS A 144 -8.08 -10.38 -1.49
N VAL A 145 -7.86 -9.55 -2.52
CA VAL A 145 -8.36 -9.83 -3.88
C VAL A 145 -7.74 -11.12 -4.41
N ARG A 146 -6.43 -11.30 -4.28
CA ARG A 146 -5.71 -12.53 -4.65
C ARG A 146 -6.31 -13.76 -3.98
N ASN A 147 -6.52 -13.69 -2.67
CA ASN A 147 -7.10 -14.77 -1.89
C ASN A 147 -8.53 -15.12 -2.36
N ALA A 148 -9.34 -14.11 -2.69
CA ALA A 148 -10.68 -14.31 -3.22
C ALA A 148 -10.65 -15.04 -4.58
N PHE A 149 -9.76 -14.63 -5.49
CA PHE A 149 -9.57 -15.34 -6.77
C PHE A 149 -9.11 -16.79 -6.57
N GLY A 150 -8.13 -17.03 -5.69
CA GLY A 150 -7.66 -18.39 -5.36
C GLY A 150 -8.74 -19.25 -4.68
N PHE A 151 -9.65 -18.64 -3.92
CA PHE A 151 -10.80 -19.33 -3.35
C PHE A 151 -11.80 -19.78 -4.43
N VAL A 152 -12.07 -18.91 -5.40
CA VAL A 152 -13.00 -19.22 -6.51
C VAL A 152 -12.41 -20.25 -7.47
N ASN A 153 -11.13 -20.13 -7.81
CA ASN A 153 -10.45 -21.06 -8.70
C ASN A 153 -8.98 -21.25 -8.29
N LYS A 154 -8.64 -22.46 -7.84
CA LYS A 154 -7.29 -22.82 -7.40
C LYS A 154 -6.23 -22.76 -8.50
N GLU A 155 -6.62 -22.80 -9.77
CA GLU A 155 -5.70 -22.70 -10.90
C GLU A 155 -5.20 -21.26 -11.13
N PHE A 156 -5.88 -20.25 -10.58
CA PHE A 156 -5.43 -18.86 -10.66
C PHE A 156 -4.24 -18.55 -9.74
N ALA A 157 -4.14 -19.22 -8.60
CA ALA A 157 -3.11 -18.93 -7.61
C ALA A 157 -1.67 -19.06 -8.17
N PRO A 158 -1.28 -20.12 -8.91
CA PRO A 158 0.06 -20.25 -9.48
C PRO A 158 0.41 -19.14 -10.49
N ILE A 159 -0.54 -18.77 -11.34
CA ILE A 159 -0.31 -17.77 -12.40
C ILE A 159 0.06 -16.41 -11.82
N ILE A 160 -0.48 -16.09 -10.65
CA ILE A 160 -0.25 -14.80 -9.98
C ILE A 160 1.06 -14.80 -9.21
N TYR A 161 1.46 -15.93 -8.62
CA TYR A 161 2.75 -16.05 -7.93
C TYR A 161 3.93 -15.90 -8.90
N ASP A 162 3.78 -16.31 -10.17
CA ASP A 162 4.81 -16.14 -11.20
C ASP A 162 5.04 -14.67 -11.61
N ILE A 163 4.11 -13.77 -11.27
CA ILE A 163 4.19 -12.34 -11.58
C ILE A 163 5.00 -11.59 -10.52
N LYS A 164 5.07 -12.13 -9.28
CA LYS A 164 5.84 -11.56 -8.20
C LYS A 164 7.31 -11.96 -8.28
N GLY A 165 8.17 -10.96 -8.43
CA GLY A 165 9.60 -11.12 -8.20
C GLY A 165 9.90 -11.43 -6.72
N SER A 166 11.12 -11.92 -6.45
CA SER A 166 11.58 -12.18 -5.09
C SER A 166 12.39 -11.01 -4.49
N ASN A 167 12.35 -9.85 -5.11
CA ASN A 167 13.13 -8.69 -4.69
C ASN A 167 12.28 -7.84 -3.74
N HIS A 168 12.75 -7.65 -2.52
CA HIS A 168 12.20 -6.69 -1.56
C HIS A 168 12.74 -5.29 -1.86
N ASP A 169 12.18 -4.66 -2.91
CA ASP A 169 12.42 -3.27 -3.30
C ASP A 169 11.05 -2.61 -3.35
N GLU A 170 10.80 -1.61 -2.49
CA GLU A 170 9.46 -1.06 -2.25
C GLU A 170 8.86 -0.41 -3.50
N GLU A 171 9.68 0.21 -4.35
CA GLU A 171 9.18 0.77 -5.62
C GLU A 171 8.74 -0.36 -6.56
N VAL A 172 9.48 -1.46 -6.60
CA VAL A 172 9.16 -2.66 -7.37
C VAL A 172 7.93 -3.33 -6.79
N ASP A 173 7.84 -3.46 -5.47
CA ASP A 173 6.72 -4.09 -4.78
C ASP A 173 5.39 -3.34 -5.02
N ILE A 174 5.41 -2.00 -5.05
CA ILE A 174 4.25 -1.19 -5.43
C ILE A 174 3.90 -1.38 -6.92
N GLU A 175 4.88 -1.35 -7.81
CA GLU A 175 4.64 -1.54 -9.25
C GLU A 175 4.06 -2.93 -9.56
N GLU A 176 4.56 -3.96 -8.89
CA GLU A 176 4.02 -5.33 -8.99
C GLU A 176 2.60 -5.42 -8.44
N CYS A 177 2.33 -4.79 -7.28
CA CYS A 177 1.01 -4.72 -6.68
C CYS A 177 -0.01 -4.05 -7.61
N VAL A 178 0.33 -2.92 -8.20
CA VAL A 178 -0.52 -2.20 -9.17
C VAL A 178 -0.73 -3.01 -10.44
N LYS A 179 0.31 -3.68 -10.94
CA LYS A 179 0.23 -4.56 -12.12
C LYS A 179 -0.69 -5.76 -11.86
N GLU A 180 -0.56 -6.38 -10.70
CA GLU A 180 -1.45 -7.47 -10.28
C GLU A 180 -2.91 -7.02 -10.22
N LEU A 181 -3.17 -5.83 -9.64
CA LEU A 181 -4.52 -5.28 -9.57
C LEU A 181 -5.10 -4.97 -10.97
N LYS A 182 -4.29 -4.51 -11.92
CA LYS A 182 -4.72 -4.31 -13.32
C LYS A 182 -5.18 -5.62 -13.96
N ILE A 183 -4.46 -6.71 -13.72
CA ILE A 183 -4.85 -8.05 -14.19
C ILE A 183 -6.20 -8.47 -13.62
N TYR A 184 -6.40 -8.28 -12.31
CA TYR A 184 -7.70 -8.58 -11.68
C TYR A 184 -8.83 -7.72 -12.26
N LYS A 185 -8.58 -6.42 -12.49
CA LYS A 185 -9.55 -5.53 -13.13
C LYS A 185 -9.93 -6.04 -14.51
N GLU A 186 -8.96 -6.44 -15.34
CA GLU A 186 -9.21 -6.99 -16.67
C GLU A 186 -9.97 -8.31 -16.63
N LEU A 187 -9.60 -9.22 -15.74
CA LEU A 187 -10.30 -10.50 -15.57
C LEU A 187 -11.75 -10.30 -15.15
N LEU A 188 -12.01 -9.41 -14.20
CA LEU A 188 -13.37 -9.10 -13.76
C LEU A 188 -14.20 -8.41 -14.85
N CYS A 189 -13.61 -7.49 -15.60
CA CYS A 189 -14.28 -6.83 -16.73
C CYS A 189 -14.55 -7.77 -17.88
N GLY A 190 -13.75 -8.82 -18.06
CA GLY A 190 -13.94 -9.86 -19.08
C GLY A 190 -15.06 -10.86 -18.78
N ILE A 191 -15.62 -10.86 -17.56
CA ILE A 191 -16.75 -11.71 -17.19
C ILE A 191 -18.05 -11.01 -17.61
N PRO A 192 -18.81 -11.53 -18.60
CA PRO A 192 -19.99 -10.84 -19.15
C PRO A 192 -21.07 -10.50 -18.12
N HIS A 193 -21.08 -11.20 -17.00
CA HIS A 193 -22.08 -11.04 -15.94
C HIS A 193 -21.72 -9.97 -14.91
N VAL A 194 -20.43 -9.70 -14.67
CA VAL A 194 -19.98 -8.69 -13.68
C VAL A 194 -20.27 -7.27 -14.15
N CYS A 195 -20.31 -7.04 -15.47
CA CYS A 195 -20.61 -5.70 -16.03
C CYS A 195 -22.11 -5.43 -16.21
N ASN A 196 -22.98 -6.44 -16.05
CA ASN A 196 -24.44 -6.26 -16.14
C ASN A 196 -25.07 -6.18 -14.76
N THR A 197 -25.04 -4.98 -14.16
CA THR A 197 -25.56 -4.72 -12.80
C THR A 197 -27.05 -5.06 -12.62
N THR A 198 -27.84 -5.04 -13.69
CA THR A 198 -29.27 -5.40 -13.64
C THR A 198 -29.43 -6.90 -13.39
N ARG A 199 -28.69 -7.73 -14.15
CA ARG A 199 -28.74 -9.17 -14.03
C ARG A 199 -28.19 -9.66 -12.68
N ILE A 200 -27.11 -9.05 -12.19
CA ILE A 200 -26.56 -9.38 -10.85
C ILE A 200 -27.59 -9.09 -9.76
N LYS A 201 -28.32 -7.98 -9.85
CA LYS A 201 -29.39 -7.67 -8.88
C LYS A 201 -30.50 -8.71 -8.90
N GLU A 202 -30.92 -9.16 -10.08
CA GLU A 202 -31.93 -10.20 -10.24
C GLU A 202 -31.47 -11.53 -9.66
N GLU A 203 -30.25 -11.97 -9.96
CA GLU A 203 -29.65 -13.21 -9.43
C GLU A 203 -29.44 -13.15 -7.90
N ILE A 204 -29.04 -12.00 -7.33
CA ILE A 204 -28.93 -11.84 -5.87
C ILE A 204 -30.29 -11.92 -5.20
N ILE A 205 -31.32 -11.28 -5.74
CA ILE A 205 -32.69 -11.34 -5.20
C ILE A 205 -33.20 -12.79 -5.24
N GLU A 206 -32.98 -13.51 -6.32
CA GLU A 206 -33.37 -14.93 -6.46
C GLU A 206 -32.71 -15.85 -5.42
N ILE A 207 -31.44 -15.58 -5.06
CA ILE A 207 -30.73 -16.32 -4.00
C ILE A 207 -31.35 -16.04 -2.63
N TYR A 208 -31.66 -14.79 -2.30
CA TYR A 208 -32.23 -14.42 -1.00
C TYR A 208 -33.69 -14.78 -0.84
N ASP A 209 -34.47 -14.85 -1.93
CA ASP A 209 -35.89 -15.22 -1.88
C ASP A 209 -36.09 -16.75 -1.80
N ASN A 210 -35.03 -17.55 -2.01
CA ASN A 210 -35.07 -19.04 -1.92
C ASN A 210 -34.47 -19.58 -0.61
N GLU A 211 -34.06 -18.75 0.35
CA GLU A 211 -33.70 -19.11 1.72
C GLU A 211 -34.87 -18.85 2.68
#